data_2b292b5f27ac89b54a8e11897a1abe50
#
_entry.id   2b292b5f27ac89b54a8e11897a1abe50
#
_cell.length_a   1.000
_cell.length_b   1.000
_cell.length_c   1.000
_cell.angle_alpha   90.00
_cell.angle_beta   90.00
_cell.angle_gamma   90.00
#
_symmetry.space_group_name_H-M   'P 1'
#
loop_
_entity.id
_entity.type
_entity.pdbx_description
1 polymer ?
#
loop_
_entity_poly.entity_id
_entity_poly.type
_entity_poly.pdbx_seq_one_letter_code
_entity_poly.pdbx_strand_id
1 'polypeptide(L)'
;MKEEDAKCACQGGTLTRFVQPIILFSLAEAPDHGYDLLQKIARTMLWNDSPPDAAGVYRVLRDMEKRGLIRSRLDPDSKTGMGKRVFEITGEGRICMGNWVQTLERYRRGIDQVIVHLQEAIDNQPATAGGAVREPSPCCCRKTAPAKEG
;
A
#
# COMPACT_ATOMS: atom_id res chain seq x y z
N MET A 1 24.08 1.23 12.69
CA MET A 1 22.67 1.63 12.43
C MET A 1 22.59 2.01 10.97
N LYS A 2 21.89 1.20 10.16
CA LYS A 2 21.59 1.57 8.78
C LYS A 2 20.57 2.69 8.85
N GLU A 3 20.94 3.90 8.42
CA GLU A 3 19.97 4.92 8.03
C GLU A 3 19.13 4.31 6.93
N GLU A 4 17.92 3.87 7.28
CA GLU A 4 16.88 3.65 6.29
C GLU A 4 16.64 5.01 5.65
N ASP A 5 17.05 5.14 4.40
CA ASP A 5 16.64 6.26 3.55
C ASP A 5 15.11 6.31 3.60
N ALA A 6 14.58 7.20 4.43
CA ALA A 6 13.16 7.41 4.55
C ALA A 6 12.67 7.88 3.18
N LYS A 7 12.13 6.95 2.38
CA LYS A 7 11.58 7.26 1.07
C LYS A 7 10.53 8.33 1.25
N CYS A 8 10.68 9.43 0.53
CA CYS A 8 9.70 10.51 0.57
C CYS A 8 8.31 9.98 0.21
N ALA A 9 7.28 10.47 0.90
CA ALA A 9 5.89 10.13 0.60
C ALA A 9 5.50 10.37 -0.87
N CYS A 10 6.18 11.33 -1.55
CA CYS A 10 5.99 11.58 -2.99
C CYS A 10 6.36 10.40 -3.90
N GLN A 11 7.11 9.42 -3.40
CA GLN A 11 7.47 8.18 -4.09
C GLN A 11 6.48 7.04 -3.84
N GLY A 12 5.34 7.29 -3.18
CA GLY A 12 4.27 6.33 -3.02
C GLY A 12 4.44 5.31 -1.88
N GLY A 13 5.39 5.51 -0.95
CA GLY A 13 5.72 4.56 0.12
C GLY A 13 4.72 4.45 1.28
N THR A 14 3.59 5.19 1.28
CA THR A 14 2.73 5.38 2.46
C THR A 14 1.34 4.74 2.38
N LEU A 15 1.09 3.85 1.43
CA LEU A 15 -0.24 3.30 1.17
C LEU A 15 -0.58 2.02 1.97
N THR A 16 0.04 1.80 3.12
CA THR A 16 -0.20 0.60 3.97
C THR A 16 -1.67 0.40 4.37
N ARG A 17 -2.47 1.46 4.37
CA ARG A 17 -3.92 1.41 4.66
C ARG A 17 -4.70 0.60 3.62
N PHE A 18 -4.18 0.42 2.41
CA PHE A 18 -4.85 -0.34 1.36
C PHE A 18 -4.62 -1.86 1.43
N VAL A 19 -3.85 -2.34 2.39
CA VAL A 19 -3.67 -3.78 2.63
C VAL A 19 -4.99 -4.46 2.96
N GLN A 20 -5.82 -3.84 3.80
CA GLN A 20 -7.11 -4.42 4.23
C GLN A 20 -8.06 -4.70 3.05
N PRO A 21 -8.38 -3.76 2.14
CA PRO A 21 -9.26 -4.06 1.02
C PRO A 21 -8.67 -5.10 0.06
N ILE A 22 -7.34 -5.17 -0.09
CA ILE A 22 -6.69 -6.21 -0.92
C ILE A 22 -6.90 -7.59 -0.31
N ILE A 23 -6.73 -7.74 1.00
CA ILE A 23 -7.03 -8.99 1.71
C ILE A 23 -8.50 -9.38 1.52
N LEU A 24 -9.43 -8.44 1.69
CA LEU A 24 -10.86 -8.71 1.58
C LEU A 24 -11.24 -9.23 0.20
N PHE A 25 -10.80 -8.59 -0.89
CA PHE A 25 -11.16 -9.07 -2.23
C PHE A 25 -10.48 -10.41 -2.55
N SER A 26 -9.23 -10.62 -2.12
CA SER A 26 -8.53 -11.89 -2.33
C SER A 26 -9.26 -13.05 -1.65
N LEU A 27 -9.72 -12.85 -0.41
CA LEU A 27 -10.46 -13.85 0.34
C LEU A 27 -11.93 -13.97 -0.10
N ALA A 28 -12.48 -12.99 -0.80
CA ALA A 28 -13.80 -13.08 -1.40
C ALA A 28 -13.83 -14.05 -2.59
N GLU A 29 -12.71 -14.22 -3.27
CA GLU A 29 -12.54 -15.18 -4.36
C GLU A 29 -12.41 -16.62 -3.83
N ALA A 30 -11.52 -16.84 -2.86
CA ALA A 30 -11.31 -18.13 -2.22
C ALA A 30 -10.56 -17.98 -0.88
N PRO A 31 -10.73 -18.94 0.05
CA PRO A 31 -9.87 -19.04 1.22
C PRO A 31 -8.41 -19.19 0.81
N ASP A 32 -7.49 -18.59 1.57
CA ASP A 32 -6.10 -18.53 1.19
C ASP A 32 -5.16 -18.57 2.41
N HIS A 33 -3.91 -18.98 2.18
CA HIS A 33 -2.87 -18.96 3.20
C HIS A 33 -2.27 -17.56 3.38
N GLY A 34 -1.77 -17.26 4.57
CA GLY A 34 -1.14 -15.97 4.86
C GLY A 34 0.03 -15.65 3.92
N TYR A 35 0.80 -16.66 3.54
CA TYR A 35 1.91 -16.49 2.59
C TYR A 35 1.42 -16.10 1.18
N ASP A 36 0.38 -16.75 0.68
CA ASP A 36 -0.17 -16.47 -0.65
C ASP A 36 -0.83 -15.09 -0.69
N LEU A 37 -1.48 -14.69 0.40
CA LEU A 37 -1.97 -13.31 0.57
C LEU A 37 -0.84 -12.28 0.51
N LEU A 38 0.32 -12.55 1.15
CA LEU A 38 1.49 -11.69 1.05
C LEU A 38 1.95 -11.51 -0.41
N GLN A 39 2.00 -12.60 -1.17
CA GLN A 39 2.38 -12.56 -2.59
C GLN A 39 1.37 -11.76 -3.42
N LYS A 40 0.09 -11.95 -3.20
CA LYS A 40 -0.97 -11.19 -3.88
C LYS A 40 -0.89 -9.70 -3.56
N ILE A 41 -0.68 -9.35 -2.29
CA ILE A 41 -0.50 -7.97 -1.85
C ILE A 41 0.72 -7.35 -2.54
N ALA A 42 1.87 -8.04 -2.54
CA ALA A 42 3.11 -7.53 -3.12
C ALA A 42 3.01 -7.25 -4.63
N ARG A 43 2.16 -7.99 -5.36
CA ARG A 43 1.93 -7.81 -6.80
C ARG A 43 0.99 -6.65 -7.15
N THR A 44 0.38 -6.01 -6.17
CA THR A 44 -0.54 -4.91 -6.43
C THR A 44 0.24 -3.66 -6.83
N MET A 45 -0.21 -2.98 -7.89
CA MET A 45 0.45 -1.78 -8.44
C MET A 45 0.54 -0.58 -7.48
N LEU A 46 -0.12 -0.67 -6.33
CA LEU A 46 -0.16 0.41 -5.34
C LEU A 46 1.18 0.67 -4.62
N TRP A 47 2.15 -0.26 -4.71
CA TRP A 47 3.33 -0.22 -3.84
C TRP A 47 4.58 0.36 -4.51
N ASN A 48 4.56 0.58 -5.82
CA ASN A 48 5.69 1.17 -6.56
C ASN A 48 7.05 0.61 -6.09
N ASP A 49 7.22 -0.73 -6.19
CA ASP A 49 8.41 -1.49 -5.77
C ASP A 49 8.73 -1.52 -4.26
N SER A 50 7.83 -1.01 -3.43
CA SER A 50 7.96 -1.07 -1.97
C SER A 50 6.73 -1.70 -1.31
N PRO A 51 6.50 -3.01 -1.47
CA PRO A 51 5.38 -3.68 -0.84
C PRO A 51 5.50 -3.62 0.69
N PRO A 52 4.37 -3.71 1.43
CA PRO A 52 4.40 -3.76 2.88
C PRO A 52 5.15 -5.00 3.35
N ASP A 53 5.84 -4.86 4.47
CA ASP A 53 6.58 -5.96 5.10
C ASP A 53 5.63 -7.05 5.63
N ALA A 54 6.12 -8.27 5.70
CA ALA A 54 5.34 -9.42 6.15
C ALA A 54 4.76 -9.22 7.55
N ALA A 55 5.53 -8.65 8.47
CA ALA A 55 5.09 -8.39 9.85
C ALA A 55 3.91 -7.40 9.88
N GLY A 56 3.94 -6.37 9.06
CA GLY A 56 2.85 -5.40 8.89
C GLY A 56 1.58 -6.05 8.38
N VAL A 57 1.69 -6.89 7.36
CA VAL A 57 0.52 -7.62 6.80
C VAL A 57 -0.07 -8.57 7.84
N TYR A 58 0.74 -9.36 8.54
CA TYR A 58 0.23 -10.25 9.60
C TYR A 58 -0.39 -9.50 10.77
N ARG A 59 0.06 -8.27 11.06
CA ARG A 59 -0.60 -7.39 12.03
C ARG A 59 -2.00 -6.99 11.57
N VAL A 60 -2.15 -6.63 10.30
CA VAL A 60 -3.46 -6.31 9.69
C VAL A 60 -4.37 -7.54 9.72
N LEU A 61 -3.89 -8.73 9.34
CA LEU A 61 -4.67 -9.98 9.40
C LEU A 61 -5.20 -10.26 10.81
N ARG A 62 -4.36 -10.11 11.85
CA ARG A 62 -4.78 -10.29 13.24
C ARG A 62 -5.81 -9.26 13.68
N ASP A 63 -5.67 -8.01 13.26
CA ASP A 63 -6.65 -6.96 13.56
C ASP A 63 -8.00 -7.25 12.88
N MET A 64 -7.98 -7.63 11.62
CA MET A 64 -9.19 -8.02 10.88
C MET A 64 -9.89 -9.22 11.50
N GLU A 65 -9.14 -10.21 11.97
CA GLU A 65 -9.68 -11.38 12.68
C GLU A 65 -10.33 -10.99 14.02
N LYS A 66 -9.67 -10.16 14.82
CA LYS A 66 -10.23 -9.61 16.07
C LYS A 66 -11.53 -8.83 15.85
N ARG A 67 -11.64 -8.13 14.71
CA ARG A 67 -12.84 -7.38 14.33
C ARG A 67 -13.89 -8.23 13.65
N GLY A 68 -13.66 -9.54 13.50
CA GLY A 68 -14.62 -10.47 12.92
C GLY A 68 -14.79 -10.34 11.39
N LEU A 69 -13.90 -9.64 10.69
CA LEU A 69 -13.97 -9.47 9.24
C LEU A 69 -13.49 -10.71 8.48
N ILE A 70 -12.57 -11.43 9.07
CA ILE A 70 -12.03 -12.70 8.59
C ILE A 70 -11.95 -13.69 9.74
N ARG A 71 -11.83 -14.95 9.43
CA ARG A 71 -11.52 -16.01 10.39
C ARG A 71 -10.39 -16.87 9.86
N SER A 72 -9.63 -17.47 10.76
CA SER A 72 -8.59 -18.42 10.39
C SER A 72 -8.86 -19.80 10.96
N ARG A 73 -8.42 -20.83 10.26
CA ARG A 73 -8.40 -22.20 10.72
C ARG A 73 -7.05 -22.82 10.40
N LEU A 74 -6.67 -23.84 11.16
CA LEU A 74 -5.48 -24.64 10.83
C LEU A 74 -5.78 -25.51 9.61
N ASP A 75 -4.84 -25.55 8.67
CA ASP A 75 -4.93 -26.46 7.53
C ASP A 75 -4.58 -27.87 7.97
N PRO A 76 -5.52 -28.83 7.88
CA PRO A 76 -5.28 -30.23 8.27
C PRO A 76 -4.30 -30.94 7.34
N ASP A 77 -4.14 -30.47 6.09
CA ASP A 77 -3.28 -31.08 5.07
C ASP A 77 -1.83 -30.55 5.09
N SER A 78 -1.50 -29.70 6.06
CA SER A 78 -0.14 -29.18 6.23
C SER A 78 0.83 -30.31 6.62
N LYS A 79 1.52 -30.87 5.65
CA LYS A 79 2.54 -31.93 5.83
C LYS A 79 3.79 -31.48 6.58
N THR A 80 3.93 -30.20 6.87
CA THR A 80 5.03 -29.61 7.63
C THR A 80 4.50 -29.23 9.00
N GLY A 81 4.82 -29.96 10.04
CA GLY A 81 4.40 -29.91 11.44
C GLY A 81 4.16 -28.57 12.15
N MET A 82 4.22 -27.47 11.44
CA MET A 82 3.73 -26.16 11.83
C MET A 82 2.48 -25.87 11.01
N GLY A 83 1.30 -26.04 11.63
CA GLY A 83 0.00 -25.86 10.98
C GLY A 83 -0.11 -24.52 10.27
N LYS A 84 -0.16 -24.54 8.94
CA LYS A 84 -0.44 -23.35 8.15
C LYS A 84 -1.85 -22.86 8.43
N ARG A 85 -2.03 -21.56 8.59
CA ARG A 85 -3.35 -20.97 8.76
C ARG A 85 -3.95 -20.62 7.41
N VAL A 86 -5.18 -21.05 7.18
CA VAL A 86 -6.04 -20.65 6.07
C VAL A 86 -6.98 -19.58 6.58
N PHE A 87 -7.05 -18.47 5.88
CA PHE A 87 -7.96 -17.37 6.17
C PHE A 87 -9.17 -17.41 5.26
N GLU A 88 -10.32 -17.02 5.78
CA GLU A 88 -11.61 -16.95 5.08
C GLU A 88 -12.30 -15.64 5.40
N ILE A 89 -12.98 -15.04 4.42
CA ILE A 89 -13.81 -13.86 4.65
C ILE A 89 -15.11 -14.24 5.35
N THR A 90 -15.58 -13.39 6.26
CA THR A 90 -16.87 -13.53 6.94
C THR A 90 -17.96 -12.71 6.27
N GLY A 91 -19.22 -12.84 6.73
CA GLY A 91 -20.32 -11.95 6.32
C GLY A 91 -20.01 -10.48 6.61
N GLU A 92 -19.49 -10.20 7.80
CA GLU A 92 -19.05 -8.83 8.18
C GLU A 92 -17.91 -8.32 7.30
N GLY A 93 -16.97 -9.20 6.91
CA GLY A 93 -15.92 -8.87 5.95
C GLY A 93 -16.46 -8.47 4.58
N ARG A 94 -17.51 -9.13 4.10
CA ARG A 94 -18.18 -8.78 2.83
C ARG A 94 -18.88 -7.43 2.91
N ILE A 95 -19.53 -7.12 4.02
CA ILE A 95 -20.12 -5.79 4.27
C ILE A 95 -19.01 -4.72 4.28
N CYS A 96 -17.93 -4.99 5.00
CA CYS A 96 -16.76 -4.09 5.06
C CYS A 96 -16.15 -3.85 3.66
N MET A 97 -16.09 -4.89 2.82
CA MET A 97 -15.62 -4.77 1.43
C MET A 97 -16.49 -3.81 0.63
N GLY A 98 -17.82 -3.85 0.77
CA GLY A 98 -18.75 -2.90 0.13
C GLY A 98 -18.49 -1.45 0.59
N ASN A 99 -18.23 -1.24 1.87
CA ASN A 99 -17.89 0.08 2.41
C ASN A 99 -16.54 0.58 1.86
N TRP A 100 -15.58 -0.33 1.63
CA TRP A 100 -14.31 0.01 1.00
C TRP A 100 -14.47 0.51 -0.44
N VAL A 101 -15.38 -0.05 -1.23
CA VAL A 101 -15.65 0.44 -2.59
C VAL A 101 -16.02 1.93 -2.55
N GLN A 102 -16.97 2.31 -1.69
CA GLN A 102 -17.38 3.71 -1.54
C GLN A 102 -16.24 4.63 -1.07
N THR A 103 -15.44 4.13 -0.12
CA THR A 103 -14.30 4.89 0.41
C THR A 103 -13.22 5.10 -0.66
N LEU A 104 -12.89 4.06 -1.41
CA LEU A 104 -11.89 4.13 -2.48
C LEU A 104 -12.35 5.04 -3.64
N GLU A 105 -13.64 5.00 -4.00
CA GLU A 105 -14.19 5.91 -5.01
C GLU A 105 -14.12 7.38 -4.55
N ARG A 106 -14.37 7.64 -3.28
CA ARG A 106 -14.20 8.98 -2.70
C ARG A 106 -12.74 9.43 -2.74
N TYR A 107 -11.80 8.54 -2.38
CA TYR A 107 -10.38 8.84 -2.45
C TYR A 107 -9.91 9.08 -3.89
N ARG A 108 -10.38 8.26 -4.84
CA ARG A 108 -10.07 8.46 -6.26
C ARG A 108 -10.47 9.86 -6.72
N ARG A 109 -11.70 10.28 -6.43
CA ARG A 109 -12.17 11.64 -6.79
C ARG A 109 -11.34 12.74 -6.12
N GLY A 110 -10.98 12.55 -4.85
CA GLY A 110 -10.11 13.51 -4.14
C GLY A 110 -8.71 13.56 -4.73
N ILE A 111 -8.14 12.43 -5.11
CA ILE A 111 -6.83 12.35 -5.76
C ILE A 111 -6.88 13.04 -7.13
N ASP A 112 -7.93 12.82 -7.93
CA ASP A 112 -8.11 13.47 -9.22
C ASP A 112 -8.14 14.99 -9.09
N GLN A 113 -8.83 15.53 -8.07
CA GLN A 113 -8.83 16.97 -7.78
C GLN A 113 -7.43 17.49 -7.42
N VAL A 114 -6.69 16.78 -6.60
CA VAL A 114 -5.32 17.16 -6.23
C VAL A 114 -4.40 17.17 -7.46
N ILE A 115 -4.53 16.16 -8.34
CA ILE A 115 -3.76 16.11 -9.58
C ILE A 115 -4.03 17.35 -10.44
N VAL A 116 -5.31 17.70 -10.64
CA VAL A 116 -5.69 18.89 -11.42
C VAL A 116 -5.05 20.16 -10.85
N HIS A 117 -5.19 20.37 -9.53
CA HIS A 117 -4.60 21.55 -8.88
C HIS A 117 -3.06 21.60 -8.96
N LEU A 118 -2.41 20.44 -8.87
CA LEU A 118 -0.95 20.38 -9.04
C LEU A 118 -0.53 20.72 -10.46
N GLN A 119 -1.27 20.24 -11.48
CA GLN A 119 -1.00 20.56 -12.89
C GLN A 119 -1.22 22.05 -13.17
N GLU A 120 -2.32 22.63 -12.72
CA GLU A 120 -2.61 24.05 -12.83
C GLU A 120 -1.50 24.91 -12.16
N ALA A 121 -1.02 24.49 -10.99
CA ALA A 121 0.06 25.19 -10.29
C ALA A 121 1.40 25.09 -11.05
N ILE A 122 1.66 23.99 -11.75
CA ILE A 122 2.84 23.82 -12.59
C ILE A 122 2.75 24.71 -13.84
N ASP A 123 1.58 24.71 -14.50
CA ASP A 123 1.35 25.46 -15.75
C ASP A 123 1.35 26.97 -15.50
N ASN A 124 0.89 27.42 -14.34
CA ASN A 124 0.86 28.82 -13.94
C ASN A 124 2.19 29.34 -13.36
N GLN A 125 3.25 28.51 -13.28
CA GLN A 125 4.55 29.00 -12.88
C GLN A 125 5.10 29.95 -13.97
N PRO A 126 5.49 31.19 -13.62
CA PRO A 126 6.11 32.09 -14.59
C PRO A 126 7.36 31.42 -15.15
N ALA A 127 7.48 31.40 -16.46
CA ALA A 127 8.62 30.83 -17.16
C ALA A 127 9.94 31.56 -16.72
N THR A 128 10.53 31.05 -15.65
CA THR A 128 11.91 31.38 -15.34
C THR A 128 12.78 30.64 -16.34
N ALA A 129 13.22 31.38 -17.34
CA ALA A 129 14.21 31.10 -18.36
C ALA A 129 14.81 29.67 -18.39
N GLY A 130 14.61 28.97 -19.52
CA GLY A 130 15.41 27.82 -19.88
C GLY A 130 14.56 26.60 -20.22
N GLY A 131 14.08 26.52 -21.48
CA GLY A 131 13.49 25.31 -22.05
C GLY A 131 14.48 24.17 -22.01
N ALA A 132 14.19 23.18 -21.18
CA ALA A 132 14.64 21.81 -21.32
C ALA A 132 13.53 20.94 -20.80
N VAL A 133 13.15 19.94 -21.59
CA VAL A 133 12.32 18.82 -21.12
C VAL A 133 12.99 18.28 -19.87
N ARG A 134 12.41 18.55 -18.71
CA ARG A 134 12.94 18.08 -17.44
C ARG A 134 12.71 16.59 -17.36
N GLU A 135 13.78 15.82 -17.41
CA GLU A 135 13.80 14.49 -16.83
C GLU A 135 13.28 14.54 -15.39
N PRO A 136 12.60 13.50 -14.88
CA PRO A 136 12.06 13.51 -13.53
C PRO A 136 13.18 13.83 -12.54
N SER A 137 13.09 15.02 -11.96
CA SER A 137 14.06 15.53 -10.98
C SER A 137 14.20 14.55 -9.82
N PRO A 138 15.42 14.32 -9.31
CA PRO A 138 15.59 13.56 -8.08
C PRO A 138 14.75 14.19 -6.96
N CYS A 139 14.18 13.36 -6.12
CA CYS A 139 13.24 13.77 -5.08
C CYS A 139 13.70 15.02 -4.33
N CYS A 140 12.79 15.99 -4.16
CA CYS A 140 12.98 17.24 -3.43
C CYS A 140 13.51 17.07 -1.98
N CYS A 141 13.54 15.85 -1.46
CA CYS A 141 13.96 15.53 -0.11
C CYS A 141 15.45 15.13 0.02
N ARG A 142 16.26 15.21 -1.06
CA ARG A 142 17.71 15.13 -0.93
C ARG A 142 18.19 16.40 -0.23
N LYS A 143 18.40 16.31 1.07
CA LYS A 143 19.23 17.28 1.77
C LYS A 143 20.61 17.24 1.13
N THR A 144 21.00 18.33 0.51
CA THR A 144 22.39 18.55 0.12
C THR A 144 23.23 18.43 1.38
N ALA A 145 24.06 17.40 1.45
CA ALA A 145 25.05 17.30 2.51
C ALA A 145 25.90 18.59 2.48
N PRO A 146 26.18 19.23 3.62
CA PRO A 146 27.06 20.37 3.64
C PRO A 146 28.42 19.92 3.15
N ALA A 147 28.97 20.65 2.17
CA ALA A 147 30.34 20.46 1.73
C ALA A 147 31.26 20.58 2.94
N LYS A 148 32.00 19.53 3.26
CA LYS A 148 33.12 19.63 4.20
C LYS A 148 34.18 20.45 3.52
N GLU A 149 34.29 21.72 3.89
CA GLU A 149 35.52 22.46 3.72
C GLU A 149 36.59 21.81 4.60
N GLY A 150 37.60 21.26 3.95
CA GLY A 150 38.82 20.77 4.57
C GLY A 150 39.83 21.88 4.77
#